data_78ce1056aa16965b0d04f65bcb1132fc
#
_entry.id   78ce1056aa16965b0d04f65bcb1132fc
#
_cell.length_a   1.000
_cell.length_b   1.000
_cell.length_c   1.000
_cell.angle_alpha   90.00
_cell.angle_beta   90.00
_cell.angle_gamma   90.00
#
_symmetry.space_group_name_H-M   'P 1'
#
loop_
_entity.id
_entity.type
_entity.pdbx_description
1 polymer ?
#
loop_
_entity_poly.entity_id
_entity_poly.type
_entity_poly.pdbx_seq_one_letter_code
_entity_poly.pdbx_strand_id
1 'polypeptide(L)'
;GGAWGAGERLYRSGPWQAGVPGQGYQLPFTPAELFRNALRAIDDDGKKRRNTTFDKLPGAEQDAYLENLQTGSQDLNGVPAHTFFESLLALTIEGFFSDPIYGGNKDMAAWKMIGFPGAYASFYHLVDQHGILFTRAPMSMGEDNRRMIHIQPVADQPKAVGQNPVKKGGK
;
A
#
# COMPACT_ATOMS: atom_id res chain seq x y z
N GLY A 1 -6.52 5.73 -0.76
CA GLY A 1 -5.78 6.34 -1.39
C GLY A 1 -5.27 7.74 -1.66
N GLY A 2 -5.93 8.85 -1.23
CA GLY A 2 -5.51 10.19 -1.63
C GLY A 2 -4.10 10.60 -1.17
N ALA A 3 -3.75 10.34 0.09
CA ALA A 3 -2.44 10.70 0.63
C ALA A 3 -1.30 9.89 -0.02
N TRP A 4 -1.54 8.61 -0.28
CA TRP A 4 -0.59 7.74 -0.95
C TRP A 4 -0.43 8.07 -2.43
N GLY A 5 -1.52 8.37 -3.13
CA GLY A 5 -1.49 8.79 -4.53
C GLY A 5 -0.80 10.13 -4.76
N ALA A 6 -0.83 11.03 -3.76
CA ALA A 6 -0.15 12.32 -3.81
C ALA A 6 1.23 12.31 -3.14
N GLY A 7 1.73 11.16 -2.68
CA GLY A 7 2.89 11.03 -1.79
C GLY A 7 4.11 11.85 -2.17
N GLU A 8 4.51 11.82 -3.43
CA GLU A 8 5.65 12.62 -3.87
C GLU A 8 5.43 14.14 -3.74
N ARG A 9 4.22 14.62 -3.90
CA ARG A 9 3.91 16.06 -3.80
C ARG A 9 3.82 16.53 -2.37
N LEU A 10 3.31 15.70 -1.47
CA LEU A 10 3.10 16.06 -0.08
C LEU A 10 4.40 16.13 0.72
N TYR A 11 5.40 15.32 0.36
CA TYR A 11 6.60 15.13 1.18
C TYR A 11 7.90 15.61 0.54
N ARG A 12 7.83 16.42 -0.53
CA ARG A 12 9.02 16.93 -1.22
C ARG A 12 9.71 18.13 -0.57
N SER A 13 9.00 18.88 0.25
CA SER A 13 9.53 20.11 0.81
C SER A 13 9.69 20.00 2.32
N GLY A 14 10.92 20.25 2.78
CA GLY A 14 11.24 20.40 4.19
C GLY A 14 10.94 21.83 4.71
N PRO A 15 11.28 22.13 5.98
CA PRO A 15 11.98 21.25 6.90
C PRO A 15 11.10 20.16 7.50
N TRP A 16 11.67 18.96 7.60
CA TRP A 16 11.02 17.83 8.24
C TRP A 16 11.29 17.87 9.75
N GLN A 17 10.25 17.87 10.53
CA GLN A 17 10.34 17.89 12.00
C GLN A 17 9.55 16.72 12.56
N ALA A 18 10.05 16.18 13.67
CA ALA A 18 9.30 15.18 14.41
C ALA A 18 8.00 15.79 14.94
N GLY A 19 6.88 15.19 14.59
CA GLY A 19 5.56 15.59 15.07
C GLY A 19 5.17 14.88 16.36
N VAL A 20 4.03 15.28 16.93
CA VAL A 20 3.40 14.52 18.02
C VAL A 20 2.59 13.34 17.47
N PRO A 21 2.33 12.30 18.25
CA PRO A 21 1.67 11.07 17.78
C PRO A 21 0.35 11.27 17.01
N GLY A 22 -0.38 12.35 17.29
CA GLY A 22 -1.65 12.66 16.62
C GLY A 22 -1.53 13.39 15.28
N GLN A 23 -0.33 13.75 14.83
CA GLN A 23 -0.13 14.52 13.59
C GLN A 23 0.01 13.68 12.33
N GLY A 24 -0.02 12.36 12.43
CA GLY A 24 0.11 11.46 11.29
C GLY A 24 1.54 11.33 10.77
N TYR A 25 1.68 11.09 9.47
CA TYR A 25 2.97 10.80 8.85
C TYR A 25 3.88 12.04 8.76
N GLN A 26 5.05 11.97 9.36
CA GLN A 26 6.01 13.08 9.52
C GLN A 26 7.42 12.76 9.00
N LEU A 27 7.65 11.64 8.32
CA LEU A 27 8.95 11.25 7.82
C LEU A 27 9.30 11.98 6.51
N PRO A 28 10.60 12.25 6.24
CA PRO A 28 11.07 12.90 5.01
C PRO A 28 11.12 11.93 3.82
N PHE A 29 10.19 11.01 3.73
CA PHE A 29 10.11 9.99 2.69
C PHE A 29 8.75 10.01 2.03
N THR A 30 8.73 9.85 0.72
CA THR A 30 7.51 9.43 0.04
C THR A 30 7.15 8.00 0.48
N PRO A 31 5.90 7.55 0.34
CA PRO A 31 5.53 6.17 0.63
C PRO A 31 6.43 5.14 -0.07
N ALA A 32 6.76 5.37 -1.33
CA ALA A 32 7.63 4.47 -2.09
C ALA A 32 9.05 4.40 -1.53
N GLU A 33 9.60 5.53 -1.08
CA GLU A 33 10.93 5.59 -0.45
C GLU A 33 10.92 4.92 0.93
N LEU A 34 9.87 5.14 1.72
CA LEU A 34 9.69 4.46 3.01
C LEU A 34 9.77 2.95 2.84
N PHE A 35 8.99 2.39 1.93
CA PHE A 35 9.00 0.94 1.68
C PHE A 35 10.34 0.44 1.15
N ARG A 36 10.96 1.14 0.19
CA ARG A 36 12.27 0.73 -0.33
C ARG A 36 13.36 0.73 0.73
N ASN A 37 13.39 1.75 1.59
CA ASN A 37 14.39 1.85 2.65
C ASN A 37 14.20 0.75 3.69
N ALA A 38 12.96 0.57 4.16
CA ALA A 38 12.66 -0.46 5.15
C ALA A 38 12.90 -1.88 4.62
N LEU A 39 12.45 -2.20 3.42
CA LEU A 39 12.64 -3.53 2.84
C LEU A 39 14.12 -3.86 2.63
N ARG A 40 14.93 -2.89 2.19
CA ARG A 40 16.39 -3.08 2.10
C ARG A 40 17.01 -3.34 3.46
N ALA A 41 16.60 -2.59 4.50
CA ALA A 41 17.10 -2.80 5.85
C ALA A 41 16.75 -4.20 6.39
N ILE A 42 15.54 -4.67 6.12
CA ILE A 42 15.08 -6.02 6.49
C ILE A 42 15.90 -7.09 5.78
N ASP A 43 16.13 -6.95 4.48
CA ASP A 43 16.95 -7.88 3.70
C ASP A 43 18.41 -7.91 4.18
N ASP A 44 18.98 -6.74 4.49
CA ASP A 44 20.35 -6.63 4.99
C ASP A 44 20.49 -7.23 6.39
N ASP A 45 19.52 -7.03 7.27
CA ASP A 45 19.47 -7.64 8.59
C ASP A 45 19.38 -9.18 8.48
N GLY A 46 18.49 -9.68 7.63
CA GLY A 46 18.35 -11.11 7.37
C GLY A 46 19.65 -11.75 6.86
N LYS A 47 20.30 -11.13 5.88
CA LYS A 47 21.59 -11.60 5.35
C LYS A 47 22.69 -11.59 6.41
N LYS A 48 22.80 -10.53 7.22
CA LYS A 48 23.82 -10.38 8.25
C LYS A 48 23.65 -11.36 9.42
N ARG A 49 22.43 -11.53 9.91
CA ARG A 49 22.17 -12.30 11.13
C ARG A 49 21.85 -13.76 10.88
N ARG A 50 21.26 -14.09 9.72
CA ARG A 50 20.70 -15.41 9.43
C ARG A 50 21.17 -16.01 8.11
N ASN A 51 22.00 -15.28 7.37
CA ASN A 51 22.46 -15.63 6.01
C ASN A 51 21.30 -15.99 5.06
N THR A 52 20.15 -15.34 5.24
CA THR A 52 18.94 -15.56 4.43
C THR A 52 18.10 -14.29 4.33
N THR A 53 17.10 -14.26 3.47
CA THR A 53 16.13 -13.16 3.33
C THR A 53 14.83 -13.49 4.06
N PHE A 54 14.03 -12.48 4.38
CA PHE A 54 12.78 -12.63 5.13
C PHE A 54 11.82 -13.66 4.50
N ASP A 55 11.69 -13.65 3.17
CA ASP A 55 10.80 -14.54 2.42
C ASP A 55 11.16 -16.02 2.54
N LYS A 56 12.40 -16.33 2.93
CA LYS A 56 12.91 -17.69 3.11
C LYS A 56 12.92 -18.17 4.56
N LEU A 57 12.53 -17.32 5.49
CA LEU A 57 12.42 -17.71 6.89
C LEU A 57 11.24 -18.67 7.08
N PRO A 58 11.33 -19.61 8.04
CA PRO A 58 10.18 -20.37 8.51
C PRO A 58 9.05 -19.45 8.99
N GLY A 59 7.78 -19.83 8.78
CA GLY A 59 6.62 -18.98 9.10
C GLY A 59 6.64 -18.45 10.53
N ALA A 60 6.94 -19.27 11.52
CA ALA A 60 7.04 -18.83 12.91
C ALA A 60 8.13 -17.75 13.14
N GLU A 61 9.22 -17.77 12.36
CA GLU A 61 10.25 -16.75 12.42
C GLU A 61 9.85 -15.47 11.69
N GLN A 62 9.06 -15.59 10.61
CA GLN A 62 8.45 -14.46 9.93
C GLN A 62 7.47 -13.74 10.87
N ASP A 63 6.61 -14.49 11.55
CA ASP A 63 5.65 -13.95 12.52
C ASP A 63 6.36 -13.21 13.66
N ALA A 64 7.37 -13.84 14.28
CA ALA A 64 8.16 -13.22 15.34
C ALA A 64 8.90 -11.96 14.85
N TYR A 65 9.35 -11.94 13.58
CA TYR A 65 9.98 -10.77 13.00
C TYR A 65 8.98 -9.62 12.83
N LEU A 66 7.77 -9.90 12.35
CA LEU A 66 6.69 -8.93 12.21
C LEU A 66 6.23 -8.37 13.56
N GLU A 67 6.12 -9.21 14.60
CA GLU A 67 5.83 -8.76 15.97
C GLU A 67 6.91 -7.80 16.49
N ASN A 68 8.17 -8.09 16.20
CA ASN A 68 9.29 -7.20 16.56
C ASN A 68 9.24 -5.86 15.79
N LEU A 69 8.77 -5.85 14.55
CA LEU A 69 8.56 -4.59 13.80
C LEU A 69 7.42 -3.78 14.41
N GLN A 70 6.35 -4.45 14.83
CA GLN A 70 5.18 -3.80 15.43
C GLN A 70 5.48 -3.14 16.78
N THR A 71 6.22 -3.84 17.63
CA THR A 71 6.44 -3.42 19.03
C THR A 71 7.82 -2.79 19.27
N GLY A 72 8.74 -2.98 18.34
CA GLY A 72 10.13 -2.58 18.49
C GLY A 72 10.41 -1.13 18.12
N SER A 73 11.58 -0.66 18.55
CA SER A 73 12.13 0.67 18.26
C SER A 73 13.25 0.63 17.21
N GLN A 74 13.34 -0.45 16.43
CA GLN A 74 14.38 -0.62 15.42
C GLN A 74 14.27 0.46 14.34
N ASP A 75 15.41 0.96 13.87
CA ASP A 75 15.51 1.83 12.71
C ASP A 75 15.77 1.02 11.44
N LEU A 76 14.98 1.24 10.40
CA LEU A 76 15.07 0.60 9.11
C LEU A 76 15.57 1.61 8.06
N ASN A 77 16.83 1.98 8.13
CA ASN A 77 17.45 2.99 7.25
C ASN A 77 16.69 4.35 7.29
N GLY A 78 16.49 4.87 8.48
CA GLY A 78 15.78 6.12 8.73
C GLY A 78 14.25 5.98 8.85
N VAL A 79 13.71 4.78 8.72
CA VAL A 79 12.29 4.49 8.91
C VAL A 79 12.10 3.75 10.23
N PRO A 80 11.36 4.30 11.22
CA PRO A 80 11.01 3.57 12.43
C PRO A 80 10.23 2.29 12.11
N ALA A 81 10.59 1.16 12.73
CA ALA A 81 9.98 -0.15 12.47
C ALA A 81 8.46 -0.11 12.63
N HIS A 82 7.96 0.50 13.70
CA HIS A 82 6.53 0.64 13.93
C HIS A 82 5.82 1.40 12.80
N THR A 83 6.39 2.51 12.33
CA THR A 83 5.82 3.29 11.21
C THR A 83 5.77 2.48 9.91
N PHE A 84 6.81 1.69 9.65
CA PHE A 84 6.81 0.77 8.51
C PHE A 84 5.73 -0.31 8.66
N PHE A 85 5.65 -0.94 9.84
CA PHE A 85 4.66 -1.98 10.11
C PHE A 85 3.22 -1.46 9.93
N GLU A 86 2.88 -0.33 10.52
CA GLU A 86 1.56 0.30 10.38
C GLU A 86 1.23 0.63 8.91
N SER A 87 2.22 1.15 8.19
CA SER A 87 2.07 1.45 6.76
C SER A 87 1.86 0.19 5.92
N LEU A 88 2.60 -0.88 6.23
CA LEU A 88 2.48 -2.17 5.56
C LEU A 88 1.12 -2.81 5.85
N LEU A 89 0.68 -2.81 7.10
CA LEU A 89 -0.62 -3.33 7.51
C LEU A 89 -1.76 -2.59 6.80
N ALA A 90 -1.72 -1.25 6.79
CA ALA A 90 -2.72 -0.43 6.11
C ALA A 90 -2.82 -0.76 4.61
N LEU A 91 -1.68 -0.84 3.91
CA LEU A 91 -1.66 -1.21 2.49
C LEU A 91 -2.11 -2.65 2.23
N THR A 92 -1.79 -3.58 3.14
CA THR A 92 -2.23 -4.98 3.03
C THR A 92 -3.74 -5.07 3.16
N ILE A 93 -4.34 -4.39 4.12
CA ILE A 93 -5.80 -4.32 4.30
C ILE A 93 -6.46 -3.65 3.09
N GLU A 94 -5.93 -2.50 2.66
CA GLU A 94 -6.44 -1.80 1.48
C GLU A 94 -6.42 -2.69 0.24
N GLY A 95 -5.29 -3.37 -0.04
CA GLY A 95 -5.16 -4.26 -1.18
C GLY A 95 -6.02 -5.52 -1.06
N PHE A 96 -6.18 -6.07 0.14
CA PHE A 96 -7.00 -7.27 0.37
C PHE A 96 -8.48 -7.02 0.14
N PHE A 97 -9.00 -5.84 0.49
CA PHE A 97 -10.40 -5.48 0.32
C PHE A 97 -10.68 -4.60 -0.91
N SER A 98 -9.68 -4.23 -1.69
CA SER A 98 -9.86 -3.43 -2.89
C SER A 98 -10.66 -4.14 -3.98
N ASP A 99 -11.18 -3.37 -4.93
CA ASP A 99 -11.68 -3.95 -6.17
C ASP A 99 -10.51 -4.60 -6.94
N PRO A 100 -10.66 -5.84 -7.45
CA PRO A 100 -9.63 -6.52 -8.24
C PRO A 100 -9.07 -5.74 -9.43
N ILE A 101 -9.79 -4.75 -9.94
CA ILE A 101 -9.33 -3.84 -11.01
C ILE A 101 -8.02 -3.13 -10.64
N TYR A 102 -7.73 -2.96 -9.33
CA TYR A 102 -6.50 -2.35 -8.83
C TYR A 102 -5.38 -3.35 -8.55
N GLY A 103 -5.58 -4.63 -8.87
CA GLY A 103 -4.58 -5.68 -8.73
C GLY A 103 -4.54 -6.39 -7.38
N GLY A 104 -5.37 -5.98 -6.41
CA GLY A 104 -5.55 -6.66 -5.12
C GLY A 104 -6.72 -7.66 -5.15
N ASN A 105 -7.10 -8.18 -3.97
CA ASN A 105 -8.29 -9.02 -3.74
C ASN A 105 -8.50 -10.09 -4.81
N LYS A 106 -7.46 -10.88 -5.06
CA LYS A 106 -7.47 -11.91 -6.11
C LYS A 106 -8.70 -12.81 -5.98
N ASP A 107 -9.39 -13.02 -7.11
CA ASP A 107 -10.60 -13.81 -7.20
C ASP A 107 -11.74 -13.31 -6.28
N MET A 108 -11.69 -12.05 -5.85
CA MET A 108 -12.62 -11.43 -4.90
C MET A 108 -12.73 -12.23 -3.58
N ALA A 109 -11.62 -12.81 -3.13
CA ALA A 109 -11.57 -13.68 -1.97
C ALA A 109 -12.05 -12.96 -0.70
N ALA A 110 -11.58 -11.73 -0.47
CA ALA A 110 -12.00 -10.93 0.68
C ALA A 110 -13.49 -10.59 0.63
N TRP A 111 -14.01 -10.22 -0.52
CA TRP A 111 -15.42 -9.91 -0.69
C TRP A 111 -16.32 -11.13 -0.48
N LYS A 112 -15.90 -12.30 -0.96
CA LYS A 112 -16.62 -13.57 -0.70
C LYS A 112 -16.62 -13.90 0.79
N MET A 113 -15.51 -13.68 1.46
CA MET A 113 -15.36 -13.95 2.90
C MET A 113 -16.33 -13.13 3.75
N ILE A 114 -16.54 -11.85 3.41
CA ILE A 114 -17.41 -10.94 4.17
C ILE A 114 -18.82 -10.80 3.59
N GLY A 115 -19.12 -11.48 2.48
CA GLY A 115 -20.42 -11.35 1.81
C GLY A 115 -20.64 -10.01 1.09
N PHE A 116 -19.59 -9.29 0.74
CA PHE A 116 -19.70 -8.02 0.02
C PHE A 116 -19.95 -8.28 -1.47
N PRO A 117 -21.03 -7.73 -2.05
CA PRO A 117 -21.44 -8.03 -3.42
C PRO A 117 -20.62 -7.30 -4.50
N GLY A 118 -19.79 -6.32 -4.13
CA GLY A 118 -19.02 -5.55 -5.10
C GLY A 118 -19.83 -4.47 -5.82
N ALA A 119 -19.51 -4.23 -7.09
CA ALA A 119 -19.96 -3.08 -7.86
C ALA A 119 -21.35 -3.26 -8.52
N TYR A 120 -22.39 -3.39 -7.74
CA TYR A 120 -23.78 -3.49 -8.25
C TYR A 120 -24.55 -2.16 -8.12
N ALA A 121 -24.31 -1.22 -9.01
CA ALA A 121 -25.00 0.07 -9.00
C ALA A 121 -26.53 -0.03 -9.27
N SER A 122 -27.00 -1.11 -9.92
CA SER A 122 -28.41 -1.31 -10.24
C SER A 122 -29.30 -1.67 -9.05
N PHE A 123 -28.75 -1.82 -7.85
CA PHE A 123 -29.49 -2.20 -6.64
C PHE A 123 -29.74 -1.06 -5.66
N TYR A 124 -29.68 0.17 -6.11
CA TYR A 124 -29.97 1.37 -5.30
C TYR A 124 -31.31 1.28 -4.56
N HIS A 125 -32.32 0.67 -5.19
CA HIS A 125 -33.65 0.50 -4.60
C HIS A 125 -33.68 -0.45 -3.39
N LEU A 126 -32.62 -1.21 -3.14
CA LEU A 126 -32.49 -2.11 -2.00
C LEU A 126 -31.80 -1.46 -0.79
N VAL A 127 -31.22 -0.25 -0.93
CA VAL A 127 -30.43 0.39 0.12
C VAL A 127 -31.22 0.60 1.41
N ASP A 128 -32.50 0.96 1.30
CA ASP A 128 -33.40 1.21 2.44
C ASP A 128 -34.12 -0.05 2.93
N GLN A 129 -33.88 -1.20 2.33
CA GLN A 129 -34.53 -2.45 2.70
C GLN A 129 -33.63 -3.27 3.62
N HIS A 130 -34.03 -3.43 4.88
CA HIS A 130 -33.29 -4.19 5.86
C HIS A 130 -33.69 -5.68 5.86
N GLY A 131 -32.76 -6.56 6.21
CA GLY A 131 -33.04 -8.00 6.36
C GLY A 131 -33.13 -8.78 5.05
N ILE A 132 -32.75 -8.19 3.92
CA ILE A 132 -32.69 -8.89 2.63
C ILE A 132 -31.38 -9.65 2.54
N LEU A 133 -31.47 -10.95 2.26
CA LEU A 133 -30.30 -11.76 1.92
C LEU A 133 -29.92 -11.51 0.45
N PHE A 134 -28.80 -10.81 0.25
CA PHE A 134 -28.25 -10.61 -1.10
C PHE A 134 -27.32 -11.78 -1.46
N THR A 135 -27.78 -12.64 -2.39
CA THR A 135 -27.12 -13.92 -2.70
C THR A 135 -26.25 -13.91 -3.97
N ARG A 136 -26.08 -12.77 -4.61
CA ARG A 136 -25.28 -12.69 -5.83
C ARG A 136 -23.79 -12.81 -5.53
N ALA A 137 -23.08 -13.48 -6.43
CA ALA A 137 -21.63 -13.50 -6.38
C ALA A 137 -21.06 -12.07 -6.52
N PRO A 138 -19.96 -11.74 -5.85
CA PRO A 138 -19.34 -10.42 -5.98
C PRO A 138 -18.94 -10.14 -7.43
N MET A 139 -19.02 -8.86 -7.82
CA MET A 139 -18.66 -8.36 -9.14
C MET A 139 -17.69 -7.19 -9.03
N SER A 140 -16.60 -7.24 -9.80
CA SER A 140 -15.63 -6.13 -9.93
C SER A 140 -16.11 -5.08 -10.94
N MET A 141 -15.71 -3.83 -10.74
CA MET A 141 -15.91 -2.77 -11.75
C MET A 141 -15.17 -3.04 -13.07
N GLY A 142 -14.10 -3.84 -13.03
CA GLY A 142 -13.31 -4.22 -14.19
C GLY A 142 -13.78 -5.50 -14.87
N GLU A 143 -14.89 -6.12 -14.44
CA GLU A 143 -15.37 -7.37 -14.98
C GLU A 143 -16.08 -7.14 -16.31
N ASP A 144 -15.67 -7.86 -17.36
CA ASP A 144 -16.31 -7.86 -18.66
C ASP A 144 -17.45 -8.88 -18.76
N ASN A 145 -18.13 -8.93 -19.93
CA ASN A 145 -19.22 -9.87 -20.22
C ASN A 145 -18.82 -11.36 -20.13
N ARG A 146 -17.51 -11.64 -20.14
CA ARG A 146 -16.96 -13.00 -19.99
C ARG A 146 -16.51 -13.30 -18.57
N ARG A 147 -16.77 -12.37 -17.63
CA ARG A 147 -16.31 -12.41 -16.25
C ARG A 147 -14.78 -12.40 -16.09
N MET A 148 -14.09 -11.82 -17.07
CA MET A 148 -12.66 -11.57 -16.98
C MET A 148 -12.43 -10.20 -16.38
N ILE A 149 -11.56 -10.10 -15.38
CA ILE A 149 -11.22 -8.85 -14.71
C ILE A 149 -10.04 -8.21 -15.44
N HIS A 150 -10.26 -7.02 -15.96
CA HIS A 150 -9.22 -6.21 -16.58
C HIS A 150 -8.60 -5.29 -15.54
N ILE A 151 -7.39 -5.63 -15.11
CA ILE A 151 -6.62 -4.80 -14.17
C ILE A 151 -6.23 -3.50 -14.87
N GLN A 152 -6.50 -2.36 -14.24
CA GLN A 152 -6.03 -1.09 -14.76
C GLN A 152 -4.49 -1.06 -14.76
N PRO A 153 -3.85 -0.78 -15.90
CA PRO A 153 -2.42 -0.56 -15.91
C PRO A 153 -2.10 0.64 -15.01
N VAL A 154 -1.05 0.49 -14.20
CA VAL A 154 -0.52 1.65 -13.45
C VAL A 154 -0.15 2.68 -14.51
N ALA A 155 -0.83 3.83 -14.49
CA ALA A 155 -0.54 4.91 -15.44
C ALA A 155 0.96 5.22 -15.34
N ASP A 156 1.64 5.18 -16.47
CA ASP A 156 3.04 5.61 -16.56
C ASP A 156 3.15 6.97 -15.89
N GLN A 157 3.94 7.04 -14.84
CA GLN A 157 4.21 8.32 -14.18
C GLN A 157 4.72 9.28 -15.24
N PRO A 158 4.19 10.50 -15.39
CA PRO A 158 4.71 11.44 -16.35
C PRO A 158 6.20 11.56 -16.11
N LYS A 159 7.01 11.18 -17.12
CA LYS A 159 8.46 11.33 -17.09
C LYS A 159 8.76 12.74 -16.59
N ALA A 160 9.54 12.86 -15.54
CA ALA A 160 9.91 14.15 -14.98
C ALA A 160 10.33 15.06 -16.15
N VAL A 161 9.57 16.14 -16.34
CA VAL A 161 9.85 17.13 -17.37
C VAL A 161 11.28 17.59 -17.13
N GLY A 162 12.16 17.30 -18.11
CA GLY A 162 13.58 17.54 -18.00
C GLY A 162 13.87 18.95 -17.52
N GLN A 163 14.74 19.06 -16.57
CA GLN A 163 15.33 20.32 -16.16
C GLN A 163 15.96 20.92 -17.40
N ASN A 164 15.38 21.99 -17.90
CA ASN A 164 16.03 22.81 -18.92
C ASN A 164 17.43 23.20 -18.41
N PRO A 165 18.49 22.97 -19.15
CA PRO A 165 19.81 23.40 -18.74
C PRO A 165 19.79 24.94 -18.68
N VAL A 166 20.06 25.48 -17.50
CA VAL A 166 20.29 26.90 -17.29
C VAL A 166 21.42 27.31 -18.21
N LYS A 167 21.12 28.05 -19.28
CA LYS A 167 22.14 28.70 -20.12
C LYS A 167 22.95 29.63 -19.22
N LYS A 168 24.18 29.24 -18.92
CA LYS A 168 25.20 30.17 -18.40
C LYS A 168 25.41 31.25 -19.45
N GLY A 169 24.80 32.41 -19.22
CA GLY A 169 25.12 33.62 -19.94
C GLY A 169 26.56 34.00 -19.65
N GLY A 170 27.39 33.99 -20.67
CA GLY A 170 28.71 34.54 -20.60
C GLY A 170 28.65 36.07 -20.63
N LYS A 171 29.30 36.65 -19.73
CA LYS A 171 30.31 37.72 -19.77
C LYS A 171 30.62 38.13 -18.38
#